data_b553b56f5076aa3f48004c6d495c9e23
#
_entry.id   b553b56f5076aa3f48004c6d495c9e23
#
_cell.length_a   1.000
_cell.length_b   1.000
_cell.length_c   1.000
_cell.angle_alpha   90.00
_cell.angle_beta   90.00
_cell.angle_gamma   90.00
#
_symmetry.space_group_name_H-M   'P 1'
#
loop_
_entity.id
_entity.type
_entity.pdbx_description
1 polymer ?
#
loop_
_entity_poly.entity_id
_entity_poly.type
_entity_poly.pdbx_seq_one_letter_code
_entity_poly.pdbx_strand_id
1 'polypeptide(L)'
;EYGYGYTSVNLARTQTQENDEYCSFRVILRPADLPAELRVKCFAEFDKDHREPDRRPELFLSGKDGFEMLSIKLYSHLLVTAVEQIGEDAIPVIAVALRKLAAETALLLKRTSEEYSVLPDDVFIYENVPISRCYEERKDFWRGYDICGAQSLWEKNFHIPLAELLLQ
;
A
#
# COMPACT_ATOMS: atom_id res chain seq x y z
N GLU A 1 -15.77 6.36 1.75
CA GLU A 1 -16.73 7.29 2.42
C GLU A 1 -17.64 8.00 1.41
N TYR A 2 -17.11 8.39 0.25
CA TYR A 2 -17.93 8.98 -0.80
C TYR A 2 -18.86 7.92 -1.41
N GLY A 3 -20.16 8.25 -1.42
CA GLY A 3 -21.18 7.38 -1.98
C GLY A 3 -21.85 6.46 -0.98
N TYR A 4 -21.44 6.42 0.28
CA TYR A 4 -22.11 5.71 1.38
C TYR A 4 -22.50 4.25 1.03
N GLY A 5 -21.66 3.55 0.27
CA GLY A 5 -21.94 2.20 -0.19
C GLY A 5 -22.80 2.09 -1.45
N TYR A 6 -23.25 3.20 -2.02
CA TYR A 6 -24.04 3.24 -3.26
C TYR A 6 -23.20 3.46 -4.52
N THR A 7 -21.88 3.52 -4.37
CA THR A 7 -20.97 3.61 -5.50
C THR A 7 -20.82 2.24 -6.16
N SER A 8 -21.05 2.17 -7.45
CA SER A 8 -20.76 0.97 -8.23
C SER A 8 -19.42 1.12 -8.95
N VAL A 9 -18.58 0.10 -8.82
CA VAL A 9 -17.29 0.02 -9.52
C VAL A 9 -17.37 -1.07 -10.56
N ASN A 10 -17.16 -0.69 -11.80
CA ASN A 10 -17.16 -1.61 -12.94
C ASN A 10 -15.74 -1.76 -13.46
N LEU A 11 -15.21 -2.96 -13.40
CA LEU A 11 -13.88 -3.30 -13.89
C LEU A 11 -14.02 -3.86 -15.30
N ALA A 12 -13.58 -3.11 -16.30
CA ALA A 12 -13.76 -3.48 -17.69
C ALA A 12 -12.53 -4.19 -18.28
N ARG A 13 -11.35 -3.93 -17.73
CA ARG A 13 -10.07 -4.52 -18.15
C ARG A 13 -9.12 -4.64 -16.97
N THR A 14 -8.32 -5.71 -16.96
CA THR A 14 -7.31 -5.93 -15.92
C THR A 14 -6.00 -6.42 -16.51
N GLN A 15 -4.91 -5.75 -16.18
CA GLN A 15 -3.57 -6.21 -16.58
C GLN A 15 -3.20 -7.55 -15.92
N THR A 16 -3.59 -7.71 -14.66
CA THR A 16 -3.17 -8.86 -13.84
C THR A 16 -3.98 -10.13 -14.08
N GLN A 17 -5.25 -10.01 -14.48
CA GLN A 17 -6.13 -11.16 -14.66
C GLN A 17 -6.33 -11.53 -16.12
N GLU A 18 -6.37 -10.55 -17.01
CA GLU A 18 -6.67 -10.74 -18.42
C GLU A 18 -5.51 -10.38 -19.35
N ASN A 19 -4.37 -9.98 -18.78
CA ASN A 19 -3.16 -9.59 -19.50
C ASN A 19 -3.40 -8.46 -20.52
N ASP A 20 -4.34 -7.57 -20.21
CA ASP A 20 -4.62 -6.37 -20.99
C ASP A 20 -3.46 -5.36 -20.89
N GLU A 21 -3.35 -4.45 -21.86
CA GLU A 21 -2.33 -3.39 -21.86
C GLU A 21 -2.47 -2.41 -20.69
N TYR A 22 -3.69 -2.28 -20.14
CA TYR A 22 -3.98 -1.36 -19.02
C TYR A 22 -5.19 -1.83 -18.22
N CYS A 23 -5.27 -1.36 -16.96
CA CYS A 23 -6.48 -1.51 -16.16
C CYS A 23 -7.47 -0.40 -16.50
N SER A 24 -8.73 -0.78 -16.75
CA SER A 24 -9.83 0.17 -16.96
C SER A 24 -10.94 -0.11 -15.97
N PHE A 25 -11.27 0.87 -15.18
CA PHE A 25 -12.41 0.81 -14.26
C PHE A 25 -13.25 2.07 -14.34
N ARG A 26 -14.53 1.91 -14.08
CA ARG A 26 -15.49 3.02 -14.02
C ARG A 26 -16.13 3.04 -12.64
N VAL A 27 -16.00 4.16 -11.96
CA VAL A 27 -16.67 4.42 -10.70
C VAL A 27 -17.91 5.25 -10.99
N ILE A 28 -19.08 4.78 -10.58
CA ILE A 28 -20.36 5.43 -10.84
C ILE A 28 -21.08 5.63 -9.51
N LEU A 29 -21.41 6.87 -9.22
CA LEU A 29 -22.36 7.26 -8.19
C LEU A 29 -23.46 8.06 -8.86
N ARG A 30 -24.69 7.52 -8.83
CA ARG A 30 -25.85 8.24 -9.35
C ARG A 30 -26.62 8.85 -8.19
N PRO A 31 -26.89 10.16 -8.20
CA PRO A 31 -27.68 10.79 -7.14
C PRO A 31 -29.05 10.13 -6.94
N ALA A 32 -29.63 9.57 -8.00
CA ALA A 32 -30.90 8.85 -7.94
C ALA A 32 -30.83 7.54 -7.13
N ASP A 33 -29.66 6.94 -7.00
CA ASP A 33 -29.46 5.69 -6.27
C ASP A 33 -29.33 5.92 -4.76
N LEU A 34 -29.13 7.17 -4.34
CA LEU A 34 -29.02 7.55 -2.93
C LEU A 34 -30.39 7.79 -2.29
N PRO A 35 -30.60 7.37 -1.02
CA PRO A 35 -31.70 7.84 -0.19
C PRO A 35 -31.75 9.38 -0.12
N ALA A 36 -32.93 9.94 0.00
CA ALA A 36 -33.11 11.41 -0.07
C ALA A 36 -32.26 12.16 0.95
N GLU A 37 -32.17 11.64 2.17
CA GLU A 37 -31.36 12.19 3.27
C GLU A 37 -29.88 12.20 2.96
N LEU A 38 -29.36 11.17 2.29
CA LEU A 38 -27.95 11.09 1.90
C LEU A 38 -27.63 11.94 0.68
N ARG A 39 -28.61 12.12 -0.23
CA ARG A 39 -28.44 13.07 -1.36
C ARG A 39 -28.21 14.49 -0.87
N VAL A 40 -29.01 14.94 0.08
CA VAL A 40 -28.87 16.29 0.65
C VAL A 40 -27.49 16.44 1.29
N LYS A 41 -27.05 15.44 2.04
CA LYS A 41 -25.74 15.45 2.70
C LYS A 41 -24.59 15.49 1.67
N CYS A 42 -24.62 14.64 0.65
CA CYS A 42 -23.63 14.64 -0.42
C CYS A 42 -23.54 15.99 -1.13
N PHE A 43 -24.65 16.62 -1.43
CA PHE A 43 -24.66 17.93 -2.09
C PHE A 43 -24.22 19.07 -1.17
N ALA A 44 -24.52 18.98 0.12
CA ALA A 44 -24.06 19.97 1.10
C ALA A 44 -22.54 19.95 1.29
N GLU A 45 -21.93 18.79 1.15
CA GLU A 45 -20.48 18.61 1.21
C GLU A 45 -19.77 18.99 -0.11
N PHE A 46 -20.51 19.14 -1.20
CA PHE A 46 -19.94 19.50 -2.50
C PHE A 46 -19.69 20.99 -2.61
N ASP A 47 -18.44 21.39 -2.60
CA ASP A 47 -18.01 22.75 -2.87
C ASP A 47 -17.71 22.94 -4.37
N LYS A 48 -18.65 23.50 -5.09
CA LYS A 48 -18.52 23.78 -6.54
C LYS A 48 -17.55 24.90 -6.86
N ASP A 49 -17.19 25.72 -5.88
CA ASP A 49 -16.26 26.82 -6.02
C ASP A 49 -14.86 26.44 -5.52
N HIS A 50 -14.72 25.19 -5.03
CA HIS A 50 -13.42 24.65 -4.62
C HIS A 50 -12.41 24.75 -5.76
N ARG A 51 -11.29 25.37 -5.47
CA ARG A 51 -10.11 25.34 -6.33
C ARG A 51 -9.05 24.52 -5.64
N GLU A 52 -8.51 23.53 -6.32
CA GLU A 52 -7.30 22.90 -5.81
C GLU A 52 -6.24 23.99 -5.62
N PRO A 53 -5.60 24.06 -4.43
CA PRO A 53 -4.48 24.97 -4.24
C PRO A 53 -3.43 24.69 -5.31
N ASP A 54 -2.80 25.75 -5.85
CA ASP A 54 -1.69 25.57 -6.79
C ASP A 54 -0.70 24.59 -6.19
N ARG A 55 -0.72 23.35 -6.71
CA ARG A 55 0.24 22.35 -6.30
C ARG A 55 1.61 22.89 -6.67
N ARG A 56 2.39 23.25 -5.67
CA ARG A 56 3.83 23.36 -5.89
C ARG A 56 4.25 22.06 -6.52
N PRO A 57 5.12 22.08 -7.56
CA PRO A 57 5.67 20.86 -8.09
C PRO A 57 6.29 20.11 -6.92
N GLU A 58 5.54 19.17 -6.38
CA GLU A 58 6.06 18.26 -5.37
C GLU A 58 7.20 17.50 -6.03
N LEU A 59 8.22 17.22 -5.28
CA LEU A 59 9.32 16.35 -5.69
C LEU A 59 8.74 15.16 -6.43
N PHE A 60 9.03 15.06 -7.72
CA PHE A 60 8.70 13.89 -8.49
C PHE A 60 9.54 12.75 -7.93
N LEU A 61 8.89 11.89 -7.13
CA LEU A 61 9.51 10.66 -6.70
C LEU A 61 9.74 9.78 -7.95
N SER A 62 10.83 9.03 -7.96
CA SER A 62 10.99 7.97 -8.95
C SER A 62 9.81 6.99 -8.85
N GLY A 63 9.54 6.22 -9.90
CA GLY A 63 8.47 5.21 -9.86
C GLY A 63 8.65 4.24 -8.68
N LYS A 64 9.90 3.85 -8.40
CA LYS A 64 10.25 2.99 -7.26
C LYS A 64 9.99 3.67 -5.91
N ASP A 65 10.44 4.90 -5.74
CA ASP A 65 10.23 5.67 -4.51
C ASP A 65 8.74 5.94 -4.26
N GLY A 66 7.99 6.24 -5.31
CA GLY A 66 6.54 6.42 -5.25
C GLY A 66 5.83 5.14 -4.81
N PHE A 67 6.24 3.99 -5.33
CA PHE A 67 5.69 2.69 -4.95
C PHE A 67 6.04 2.32 -3.50
N GLU A 68 7.27 2.59 -3.05
CA GLU A 68 7.68 2.38 -1.67
C GLU A 68 6.87 3.27 -0.71
N MET A 69 6.72 4.55 -1.02
CA MET A 69 5.89 5.48 -0.25
C MET A 69 4.43 5.00 -0.17
N LEU A 70 3.85 4.57 -1.29
CA LEU A 70 2.49 4.03 -1.32
C LEU A 70 2.36 2.79 -0.44
N SER A 71 3.34 1.89 -0.49
CA SER A 71 3.35 0.66 0.31
C SER A 71 3.46 0.95 1.80
N ILE A 72 4.30 1.90 2.21
CA ILE A 72 4.40 2.36 3.60
C ILE A 72 3.06 2.94 4.09
N LYS A 73 2.45 3.81 3.30
CA LYS A 73 1.15 4.40 3.64
C LYS A 73 0.07 3.35 3.80
N LEU A 74 -0.04 2.43 2.85
CA LEU A 74 -1.02 1.36 2.89
C LEU A 74 -0.84 0.47 4.13
N TYR A 75 0.39 0.03 4.39
CA TYR A 75 0.71 -0.80 5.55
C TYR A 75 0.41 -0.07 6.86
N SER A 76 0.83 1.19 7.01
CA SER A 76 0.58 1.96 8.23
C SER A 76 -0.91 2.17 8.49
N HIS A 77 -1.69 2.48 7.46
CA HIS A 77 -3.15 2.61 7.59
C HIS A 77 -3.82 1.28 7.94
N LEU A 78 -3.37 0.15 7.37
CA LEU A 78 -3.85 -1.18 7.75
C LEU A 78 -3.60 -1.47 9.24
N LEU A 79 -2.38 -1.20 9.72
CA LEU A 79 -2.02 -1.40 11.12
C LEU A 79 -2.87 -0.53 12.04
N VAL A 80 -2.98 0.76 11.75
CA VAL A 80 -3.78 1.70 12.56
C VAL A 80 -5.23 1.25 12.61
N THR A 81 -5.83 0.96 11.44
CA THR A 81 -7.22 0.51 11.38
C THR A 81 -7.44 -0.79 12.17
N ALA A 82 -6.51 -1.74 12.08
CA ALA A 82 -6.61 -2.97 12.85
C ALA A 82 -6.54 -2.71 14.36
N VAL A 83 -5.62 -1.85 14.81
CA VAL A 83 -5.52 -1.47 16.23
C VAL A 83 -6.76 -0.71 16.70
N GLU A 84 -7.33 0.17 15.88
CA GLU A 84 -8.57 0.87 16.21
C GLU A 84 -9.79 -0.06 16.33
N GLN A 85 -9.84 -1.12 15.53
CA GLN A 85 -10.97 -2.07 15.51
C GLN A 85 -10.91 -3.15 16.58
N ILE A 86 -9.74 -3.71 16.84
CA ILE A 86 -9.57 -4.87 17.74
C ILE A 86 -8.54 -4.65 18.85
N GLY A 87 -8.04 -3.42 19.02
CA GLY A 87 -7.06 -3.06 20.04
C GLY A 87 -5.65 -3.56 19.74
N GLU A 88 -4.79 -3.51 20.75
CA GLU A 88 -3.38 -3.90 20.63
C GLU A 88 -3.17 -5.39 20.28
N ASP A 89 -4.19 -6.22 20.46
CA ASP A 89 -4.18 -7.63 20.04
C ASP A 89 -4.00 -7.79 18.52
N ALA A 90 -4.24 -6.73 17.72
CA ALA A 90 -3.93 -6.70 16.30
C ALA A 90 -2.44 -6.84 16.01
N ILE A 91 -1.57 -6.29 16.87
CA ILE A 91 -0.11 -6.21 16.62
C ILE A 91 0.53 -7.60 16.47
N PRO A 92 0.33 -8.57 17.40
CA PRO A 92 0.89 -9.90 17.23
C PRO A 92 0.34 -10.64 16.01
N VAL A 93 -0.91 -10.42 15.63
CA VAL A 93 -1.50 -11.02 14.42
C VAL A 93 -0.81 -10.49 13.17
N ILE A 94 -0.62 -9.17 13.08
CA ILE A 94 0.09 -8.53 11.97
C ILE A 94 1.55 -8.98 11.93
N ALA A 95 2.22 -9.11 13.09
CA ALA A 95 3.58 -9.62 13.15
C ALA A 95 3.72 -11.04 12.58
N VAL A 96 2.76 -11.92 12.85
CA VAL A 96 2.71 -13.27 12.25
C VAL A 96 2.50 -13.20 10.74
N ALA A 97 1.59 -12.35 10.29
CA ALA A 97 1.33 -12.16 8.85
C ALA A 97 2.57 -11.62 8.12
N LEU A 98 3.29 -10.68 8.71
CA LEU A 98 4.53 -10.13 8.15
C LEU A 98 5.64 -11.20 8.02
N ARG A 99 5.81 -12.06 9.04
CA ARG A 99 6.79 -13.16 8.96
C ARG A 99 6.43 -14.17 7.86
N LYS A 100 5.15 -14.47 7.71
CA LYS A 100 4.67 -15.32 6.63
C LYS A 100 4.93 -14.67 5.26
N LEU A 101 4.62 -13.39 5.13
CA LEU A 101 4.91 -12.63 3.91
C LEU A 101 6.41 -12.63 3.60
N ALA A 102 7.29 -12.46 4.60
CA ALA A 102 8.73 -12.53 4.42
C ALA A 102 9.18 -13.89 3.87
N ALA A 103 8.64 -14.98 4.40
CA ALA A 103 8.97 -16.33 3.92
C ALA A 103 8.50 -16.58 2.48
N GLU A 104 7.28 -16.16 2.14
CA GLU A 104 6.76 -16.27 0.77
C GLU A 104 7.56 -15.40 -0.20
N THR A 105 7.92 -14.19 0.21
CA THR A 105 8.77 -13.28 -0.58
C THR A 105 10.16 -13.86 -0.80
N ALA A 106 10.79 -14.45 0.21
CA ALA A 106 12.09 -15.10 0.07
C ALA A 106 12.06 -16.23 -0.97
N LEU A 107 11.01 -17.05 -0.95
CA LEU A 107 10.84 -18.13 -1.94
C LEU A 107 10.67 -17.57 -3.36
N LEU A 108 9.90 -16.50 -3.51
CA LEU A 108 9.70 -15.84 -4.80
C LEU A 108 11.02 -15.25 -5.32
N LEU A 109 11.75 -14.52 -4.48
CA LEU A 109 13.02 -13.91 -4.84
C LEU A 109 14.08 -14.94 -5.22
N LYS A 110 14.17 -16.06 -4.51
CA LYS A 110 15.08 -17.17 -4.88
C LYS A 110 14.76 -17.74 -6.25
N ARG A 111 13.49 -18.01 -6.55
CA ARG A 111 13.06 -18.49 -7.88
C ARG A 111 13.40 -17.49 -8.98
N THR A 112 13.11 -16.22 -8.74
CA THR A 112 13.40 -15.15 -9.71
C THR A 112 14.91 -15.01 -9.93
N SER A 113 15.70 -15.06 -8.87
CA SER A 113 17.15 -15.03 -8.91
C SER A 113 17.72 -16.21 -9.74
N GLU A 114 17.21 -17.41 -9.54
CA GLU A 114 17.58 -18.61 -10.32
C GLU A 114 17.16 -18.48 -11.78
N GLU A 115 15.94 -18.05 -12.06
CA GLU A 115 15.39 -17.89 -13.42
C GLU A 115 16.21 -16.91 -14.25
N TYR A 116 16.60 -15.80 -13.66
CA TYR A 116 17.38 -14.76 -14.34
C TYR A 116 18.89 -14.90 -14.15
N SER A 117 19.36 -15.91 -13.43
CA SER A 117 20.78 -16.13 -13.12
C SER A 117 21.45 -14.91 -12.49
N VAL A 118 20.76 -14.24 -11.58
CA VAL A 118 21.25 -13.09 -10.81
C VAL A 118 21.40 -13.46 -9.35
N LEU A 119 22.30 -12.81 -8.64
CA LEU A 119 22.43 -13.01 -7.20
C LEU A 119 21.39 -12.17 -6.47
N PRO A 120 20.74 -12.67 -5.41
CA PRO A 120 19.81 -11.92 -4.60
C PRO A 120 20.54 -10.97 -3.64
N ASP A 121 21.33 -10.06 -4.20
CA ASP A 121 22.05 -9.02 -3.48
C ASP A 121 21.11 -7.85 -3.07
N ASP A 122 21.68 -6.85 -2.40
CA ASP A 122 20.92 -5.69 -1.93
C ASP A 122 20.23 -4.92 -3.06
N VAL A 123 20.84 -4.88 -4.25
CA VAL A 123 20.27 -4.23 -5.43
C VAL A 123 19.05 -5.00 -5.91
N PHE A 124 19.17 -6.31 -6.02
CA PHE A 124 18.06 -7.18 -6.43
C PHE A 124 16.89 -7.10 -5.43
N ILE A 125 17.18 -7.11 -4.12
CA ILE A 125 16.15 -6.95 -3.08
C ILE A 125 15.50 -5.58 -3.20
N TYR A 126 16.29 -4.51 -3.37
CA TYR A 126 15.77 -3.16 -3.53
C TYR A 126 14.82 -3.02 -4.71
N GLU A 127 15.14 -3.62 -5.84
CA GLU A 127 14.31 -3.53 -7.05
C GLU A 127 13.02 -4.36 -6.97
N ASN A 128 13.01 -5.44 -6.19
CA ASN A 128 11.92 -6.41 -6.19
C ASN A 128 11.06 -6.40 -4.91
N VAL A 129 11.43 -5.66 -3.86
CA VAL A 129 10.68 -5.59 -2.63
C VAL A 129 10.04 -4.20 -2.44
N PRO A 130 8.73 -4.11 -2.11
CA PRO A 130 8.03 -2.83 -2.00
C PRO A 130 8.63 -1.85 -1.00
N ILE A 131 9.01 -2.34 0.18
CA ILE A 131 9.63 -1.54 1.25
C ILE A 131 10.97 -2.20 1.56
N SER A 132 11.97 -1.90 0.75
CA SER A 132 13.23 -2.63 0.73
C SER A 132 14.37 -1.94 1.49
N ARG A 133 14.41 -0.62 1.49
CA ARG A 133 15.40 0.17 2.22
C ARG A 133 14.76 0.76 3.46
N CYS A 134 14.94 0.04 4.55
CA CYS A 134 14.07 0.29 5.64
C CYS A 134 14.40 1.47 6.48
N TYR A 135 15.61 1.85 6.75
CA TYR A 135 15.64 2.53 8.03
C TYR A 135 16.45 3.81 8.04
N GLU A 136 17.70 3.73 7.71
CA GLU A 136 18.58 4.89 7.83
C GLU A 136 18.39 5.85 6.65
N GLU A 137 18.23 5.29 5.45
CA GLU A 137 18.18 6.05 4.21
C GLU A 137 16.78 6.61 3.88
N ARG A 138 15.72 6.04 4.48
CA ARG A 138 14.32 6.36 4.13
C ARG A 138 13.47 6.74 5.33
N LYS A 139 14.07 7.25 6.38
CA LYS A 139 13.35 7.78 7.56
C LYS A 139 12.31 8.83 7.22
N ASP A 140 12.55 9.62 6.18
CA ASP A 140 11.63 10.63 5.70
C ASP A 140 10.34 10.03 5.15
N PHE A 141 10.37 8.84 4.54
CA PHE A 141 9.18 8.16 4.03
C PHE A 141 8.26 7.66 5.15
N TRP A 142 8.81 7.35 6.31
CA TRP A 142 8.05 6.96 7.49
C TRP A 142 7.50 8.14 8.29
N ARG A 143 7.96 9.36 7.98
CA ARG A 143 7.51 10.55 8.71
C ARG A 143 6.00 10.72 8.60
N GLY A 144 5.31 10.68 9.73
CA GLY A 144 3.85 10.73 9.82
C GLY A 144 3.13 9.41 9.58
N TYR A 145 3.88 8.33 9.28
CA TYR A 145 3.32 6.98 9.05
C TYR A 145 3.87 5.93 10.02
N ASP A 146 4.83 6.24 10.85
CA ASP A 146 5.30 5.37 11.94
C ASP A 146 4.35 5.43 13.15
N ILE A 147 3.08 5.10 12.90
CA ILE A 147 2.02 5.05 13.90
C ILE A 147 1.98 3.63 14.46
N CYS A 148 1.71 3.48 15.75
CA CYS A 148 1.72 2.18 16.44
C CYS A 148 3.04 1.40 16.28
N GLY A 149 4.15 2.09 16.02
CA GLY A 149 5.45 1.45 15.79
C GLY A 149 5.54 0.67 14.48
N ALA A 150 4.82 1.12 13.45
CA ALA A 150 4.71 0.46 12.15
C ALA A 150 6.07 0.14 11.53
N GLN A 151 7.01 1.08 11.58
CA GLN A 151 8.36 0.91 11.07
C GLN A 151 9.10 -0.24 11.77
N SER A 152 9.16 -0.20 13.10
CA SER A 152 9.83 -1.23 13.89
C SER A 152 9.17 -2.62 13.76
N LEU A 153 7.84 -2.65 13.62
CA LEU A 153 7.10 -3.89 13.42
C LEU A 153 7.44 -4.53 12.07
N TRP A 154 7.51 -3.71 11.00
CA TRP A 154 7.94 -4.14 9.67
C TRP A 154 9.37 -4.69 9.70
N GLU A 155 10.31 -3.96 10.28
CA GLU A 155 11.71 -4.37 10.38
C GLU A 155 11.86 -5.73 11.03
N LYS A 156 11.33 -5.87 12.22
CA LYS A 156 11.50 -7.08 13.03
C LYS A 156 10.80 -8.31 12.46
N ASN A 157 9.70 -8.11 11.72
CA ASN A 157 8.85 -9.23 11.32
C ASN A 157 8.82 -9.49 9.83
N PHE A 158 9.30 -8.57 9.01
CA PHE A 158 9.43 -8.76 7.57
C PHE A 158 10.88 -8.65 7.11
N HIS A 159 11.52 -7.50 7.31
CA HIS A 159 12.81 -7.21 6.68
C HIS A 159 13.95 -8.09 7.21
N ILE A 160 14.13 -8.18 8.52
CA ILE A 160 15.16 -9.04 9.13
C ILE A 160 14.93 -10.52 8.77
N PRO A 161 13.72 -11.09 8.97
CA PRO A 161 13.45 -12.46 8.55
C PRO A 161 13.66 -12.72 7.06
N LEU A 162 13.29 -11.77 6.19
CA LEU A 162 13.55 -11.88 4.75
C LEU A 162 15.05 -11.99 4.46
N ALA A 163 15.86 -11.09 5.00
CA ALA A 163 17.31 -11.09 4.81
C ALA A 163 17.94 -12.39 5.32
N GLU A 164 17.55 -12.87 6.50
CA GLU A 164 18.03 -14.13 7.05
C GLU A 164 17.68 -15.34 6.14
N LEU A 165 16.49 -15.36 5.57
CA LEU A 165 16.04 -16.44 4.68
C LEU A 165 16.74 -16.42 3.32
N LEU A 166 17.15 -15.25 2.83
CA LEU A 166 17.90 -15.13 1.57
C LEU A 166 19.37 -15.53 1.71
N LEU A 167 19.94 -15.43 2.92
CA LEU A 167 21.32 -15.84 3.20
C LEU A 167 21.50 -17.35 3.42
N GLN A 168 20.40 -18.09 3.58
CA GLN A 168 20.38 -19.56 3.69
C GLN A 168 20.33 -20.23 2.31
#